data_a0072c006449bf74ea06838e182707ae
#
_entry.id   a0072c006449bf74ea06838e182707ae
#
_cell.length_a   1.000
_cell.length_b   1.000
_cell.length_c   1.000
_cell.angle_alpha   90.00
_cell.angle_beta   90.00
_cell.angle_gamma   90.00
#
_symmetry.space_group_name_H-M   'P 1'
#
loop_
_entity.id
_entity.type
_entity.pdbx_description
1 polymer ?
#
loop_
_entity_poly.entity_id
_entity_poly.type
_entity_poly.pdbx_seq_one_letter_code
_entity_poly.pdbx_strand_id
1 'polypeptide(L)'
;MIGIDLIKTSRMQHFMEKFEHKALSRFLSDEEIDLVSNYKTASGFWAAKEALSKALGVGIGKECSFQDIKIIKTQKGAPKIELSQRLINNFNISDTSLSITHDGDYAIAVVAIETN
;
A
#
# COMPACT_ATOMS: atom_id res chain seq x y z
N MET A 1 15.57 -5.87 0.49
CA MET A 1 14.62 -6.00 1.62
C MET A 1 13.26 -6.41 1.07
N ILE A 2 12.57 -7.29 1.76
CA ILE A 2 11.28 -7.81 1.31
C ILE A 2 10.26 -7.67 2.43
N GLY A 3 9.05 -7.26 2.06
CA GLY A 3 7.90 -7.22 2.95
C GLY A 3 6.71 -7.90 2.30
N ILE A 4 5.90 -8.51 3.12
CA ILE A 4 4.66 -9.16 2.69
C ILE A 4 3.55 -8.82 3.68
N ASP A 5 2.35 -8.61 3.16
CA ASP A 5 1.17 -8.39 3.99
C ASP A 5 -0.02 -9.13 3.41
N LEU A 6 -0.81 -9.70 4.28
CA LEU A 6 -2.05 -10.40 3.96
C LEU A 6 -3.19 -9.72 4.69
N ILE A 7 -4.26 -9.40 3.98
CA ILE A 7 -5.46 -8.83 4.59
C ILE A 7 -6.69 -9.60 4.12
N LYS A 8 -7.59 -9.85 5.06
CA LYS A 8 -8.92 -10.38 4.75
C LYS A 8 -9.77 -9.26 4.16
N THR A 9 -10.28 -9.44 2.94
CA THR A 9 -11.01 -8.36 2.25
C THR A 9 -12.29 -7.95 2.98
N SER A 10 -12.90 -8.87 3.75
CA SER A 10 -14.07 -8.55 4.56
C SER A 10 -13.78 -7.53 5.66
N ARG A 11 -12.53 -7.47 6.17
CA ARG A 11 -12.15 -6.45 7.15
C ARG A 11 -12.19 -5.05 6.54
N MET A 12 -11.71 -4.92 5.31
CA MET A 12 -11.77 -3.65 4.58
C MET A 12 -13.22 -3.29 4.26
N GLN A 13 -14.02 -4.27 3.85
CA GLN A 13 -15.43 -4.06 3.56
C GLN A 13 -16.16 -3.48 4.77
N HIS A 14 -16.00 -4.09 5.95
CA HIS A 14 -16.62 -3.60 7.19
C HIS A 14 -16.11 -2.21 7.59
N PHE A 15 -14.82 -1.97 7.40
CA PHE A 15 -14.20 -0.68 7.67
C PHE A 15 -14.80 0.42 6.80
N MET A 16 -14.96 0.15 5.50
CA MET A 16 -15.57 1.10 4.56
C MET A 16 -17.06 1.32 4.85
N GLU A 17 -17.79 0.27 5.23
CA GLU A 17 -19.20 0.39 5.62
C GLU A 17 -19.37 1.25 6.87
N LYS A 18 -18.48 1.08 7.84
CA LYS A 18 -18.55 1.78 9.12
C LYS A 18 -18.17 3.26 9.01
N PHE A 19 -17.12 3.57 8.27
CA PHE A 19 -16.54 4.90 8.20
C PHE A 19 -16.74 5.61 6.86
N GLU A 20 -17.34 4.93 5.88
CA GLU A 20 -17.63 5.46 4.55
C GLU A 20 -16.37 6.06 3.90
N HIS A 21 -16.47 7.26 3.34
CA HIS A 21 -15.35 7.92 2.67
C HIS A 21 -14.13 8.11 3.59
N LYS A 22 -14.37 8.32 4.89
CA LYS A 22 -13.28 8.52 5.87
C LYS A 22 -12.39 7.28 6.01
N ALA A 23 -12.91 6.10 5.73
CA ALA A 23 -12.11 4.88 5.79
C ALA A 23 -10.94 4.94 4.81
N LEU A 24 -11.21 5.26 3.56
CA LEU A 24 -10.20 5.34 2.51
C LEU A 24 -9.22 6.49 2.76
N SER A 25 -9.71 7.65 3.17
CA SER A 25 -8.85 8.82 3.38
C SER A 25 -7.88 8.66 4.56
N ARG A 26 -8.05 7.65 5.40
CA ARG A 26 -7.09 7.36 6.47
C ARG A 26 -5.75 6.86 5.94
N PHE A 27 -5.76 6.15 4.82
CA PHE A 27 -4.54 5.53 4.31
C PHE A 27 -4.26 5.82 2.83
N LEU A 28 -5.19 6.50 2.13
CA LEU A 28 -5.06 6.83 0.71
C LEU A 28 -5.23 8.33 0.49
N SER A 29 -4.49 8.85 -0.49
CA SER A 29 -4.70 10.21 -1.01
C SER A 29 -5.92 10.23 -1.94
N ASP A 30 -6.38 11.43 -2.30
CA ASP A 30 -7.51 11.59 -3.23
C ASP A 30 -7.22 10.92 -4.58
N GLU A 31 -5.99 11.04 -5.07
CA GLU A 31 -5.61 10.40 -6.34
C GLU A 31 -5.67 8.87 -6.25
N GLU A 32 -5.24 8.31 -5.13
CA GLU A 32 -5.32 6.86 -4.91
C GLU A 32 -6.77 6.39 -4.77
N ILE A 33 -7.62 7.17 -4.11
CA ILE A 33 -9.03 6.85 -3.95
C ILE A 33 -9.71 6.75 -5.31
N ASP A 34 -9.34 7.59 -6.26
CA ASP A 34 -9.88 7.55 -7.62
C ASP A 34 -9.56 6.23 -8.35
N LEU A 35 -8.54 5.51 -7.91
CA LEU A 35 -8.16 4.22 -8.47
C LEU A 35 -8.91 3.04 -7.82
N VAL A 36 -9.62 3.29 -6.72
CA VAL A 36 -10.31 2.24 -5.97
C VAL A 36 -11.66 1.95 -6.60
N SER A 37 -11.85 0.75 -7.12
CA SER A 37 -13.12 0.31 -7.70
C SER A 37 -14.05 -0.30 -6.65
N ASN A 38 -13.49 -0.99 -5.65
CA ASN A 38 -14.27 -1.62 -4.57
C ASN A 38 -13.36 -1.96 -3.39
N TYR A 39 -13.93 -2.60 -2.35
CA TYR A 39 -13.19 -2.96 -1.14
C TYR A 39 -12.02 -3.93 -1.39
N LYS A 40 -12.07 -4.71 -2.45
CA LYS A 40 -10.96 -5.61 -2.80
C LYS A 40 -9.75 -4.83 -3.31
N THR A 41 -9.97 -3.84 -4.17
CA THR A 41 -8.90 -2.93 -4.60
C THR A 41 -8.31 -2.19 -3.40
N ALA A 42 -9.16 -1.66 -2.53
CA ALA A 42 -8.71 -0.97 -1.32
C ALA A 42 -7.88 -1.88 -0.41
N SER A 43 -8.28 -3.15 -0.28
CA SER A 43 -7.52 -4.15 0.48
C SER A 43 -6.12 -4.36 -0.08
N GLY A 44 -5.99 -4.44 -1.40
CA GLY A 44 -4.70 -4.56 -2.05
C GLY A 44 -3.80 -3.35 -1.80
N PHE A 45 -4.36 -2.16 -1.82
CA PHE A 45 -3.62 -0.92 -1.54
C PHE A 45 -3.17 -0.85 -0.09
N TRP A 46 -4.03 -1.24 0.84
CA TRP A 46 -3.67 -1.34 2.26
C TRP A 46 -2.50 -2.31 2.43
N ALA A 47 -2.64 -3.52 1.88
CA ALA A 47 -1.61 -4.55 1.99
C ALA A 47 -0.27 -4.09 1.39
N ALA A 48 -0.30 -3.35 0.26
CA ALA A 48 0.91 -2.83 -0.37
C ALA A 48 1.65 -1.85 0.55
N LYS A 49 0.93 -0.94 1.18
CA LYS A 49 1.54 0.05 2.09
C LYS A 49 2.09 -0.61 3.34
N GLU A 50 1.35 -1.56 3.91
CA GLU A 50 1.82 -2.34 5.05
C GLU A 50 3.06 -3.18 4.68
N ALA A 51 3.05 -3.83 3.51
CA ALA A 51 4.18 -4.63 3.04
C ALA A 51 5.44 -3.78 2.87
N LEU A 52 5.31 -2.56 2.33
CA LEU A 52 6.45 -1.65 2.20
C LEU A 52 7.04 -1.33 3.57
N SER A 53 6.19 -0.98 4.52
CA SER A 53 6.65 -0.64 5.87
C SER A 53 7.35 -1.81 6.55
N LYS A 54 6.87 -3.03 6.31
CA LYS A 54 7.51 -4.25 6.83
C LYS A 54 8.84 -4.51 6.15
N ALA A 55 8.96 -4.23 4.85
CA ALA A 55 10.24 -4.36 4.14
C ALA A 55 11.31 -3.44 4.74
N LEU A 56 10.91 -2.25 5.20
CA LEU A 56 11.79 -1.31 5.89
C LEU A 56 12.08 -1.72 7.34
N GLY A 57 11.33 -2.67 7.87
CA GLY A 57 11.52 -3.14 9.25
C GLY A 57 10.93 -2.26 10.32
N VAL A 58 10.12 -1.26 9.97
CA VAL A 58 9.59 -0.27 10.94
C VAL A 58 8.08 -0.35 11.15
N GLY A 59 7.35 -0.92 10.19
CA GLY A 59 5.89 -0.86 10.23
C GLY A 59 5.35 0.54 9.94
N ILE A 60 4.02 0.66 9.79
CA ILE A 60 3.38 1.96 9.62
C ILE A 60 3.42 2.71 10.94
N GLY A 61 3.90 3.94 10.91
CA GLY A 61 4.02 4.78 12.08
C GLY A 61 4.77 6.07 11.78
N LYS A 62 5.60 6.49 12.72
CA LYS A 62 6.31 7.76 12.65
C LYS A 62 7.39 7.77 11.56
N GLU A 63 8.13 6.67 11.40
CA GLU A 63 9.22 6.57 10.45
C GLU A 63 8.75 6.31 9.02
N CYS A 64 7.58 5.70 8.87
CA CYS A 64 6.98 5.38 7.58
C CYS A 64 5.47 5.49 7.71
N SER A 65 4.90 6.59 7.24
CA SER A 65 3.46 6.81 7.30
C SER A 65 2.79 6.38 6.00
N PHE A 66 1.47 6.23 6.02
CA PHE A 66 0.71 5.96 4.81
C PHE A 66 0.94 7.03 3.74
N GLN A 67 1.11 8.30 4.14
CA GLN A 67 1.31 9.41 3.23
C GLN A 67 2.68 9.41 2.56
N ASP A 68 3.64 8.67 3.10
CA ASP A 68 4.97 8.51 2.48
C ASP A 68 4.94 7.58 1.27
N ILE A 69 3.84 6.82 1.10
CA ILE A 69 3.73 5.78 0.09
C ILE A 69 2.55 6.10 -0.82
N LYS A 70 2.80 6.25 -2.12
CA LYS A 70 1.75 6.51 -3.09
C LYS A 70 1.69 5.37 -4.10
N ILE A 71 0.50 4.85 -4.32
CA ILE A 71 0.28 3.81 -5.33
C ILE A 71 -0.24 4.48 -6.58
N ILE A 72 0.42 4.18 -7.69
CA ILE A 72 0.01 4.63 -9.03
C ILE A 72 -0.16 3.40 -9.90
N LYS A 73 -0.77 3.58 -11.05
CA LYS A 73 -0.87 2.53 -12.06
C LYS A 73 -0.05 2.90 -13.29
N THR A 74 0.67 1.91 -13.82
CA THR A 74 1.36 2.07 -15.09
C THR A 74 0.36 2.11 -16.24
N GLN A 75 0.83 2.45 -17.45
CA GLN A 75 -0.02 2.42 -18.64
C GLN A 75 -0.66 1.06 -18.89
N LYS A 76 0.00 -0.01 -18.48
CA LYS A 76 -0.52 -1.38 -18.60
C LYS A 76 -1.44 -1.77 -17.44
N GLY A 77 -1.69 -0.87 -16.50
CA GLY A 77 -2.58 -1.11 -15.38
C GLY A 77 -1.94 -1.81 -14.18
N ALA A 78 -0.63 -2.01 -14.19
CA ALA A 78 0.09 -2.62 -13.06
C ALA A 78 0.28 -1.59 -11.94
N PRO A 79 0.17 -2.00 -10.65
CA PRO A 79 0.45 -1.10 -9.55
C PRO A 79 1.94 -0.81 -9.44
N LYS A 80 2.26 0.41 -9.06
CA LYS A 80 3.63 0.86 -8.83
C LYS A 80 3.65 1.77 -7.61
N ILE A 81 4.77 1.80 -6.89
CA ILE A 81 4.95 2.64 -5.70
C ILE A 81 5.79 3.86 -6.05
N GLU A 82 5.33 5.01 -5.59
CA GLU A 82 6.14 6.23 -5.49
C GLU A 82 6.30 6.56 -4.01
N LEU A 83 7.52 6.88 -3.60
CA LEU A 83 7.84 7.18 -2.21
C LEU A 83 8.12 8.66 -2.01
N SER A 84 7.84 9.15 -0.80
CA SER A 84 8.23 10.49 -0.40
C SER A 84 9.75 10.64 -0.40
N GLN A 85 10.24 11.86 -0.62
CA GLN A 85 11.67 12.10 -0.63
C GLN A 85 12.31 11.84 0.74
N ARG A 86 11.58 12.14 1.83
CA ARG A 86 12.09 11.85 3.18
C ARG A 86 12.33 10.35 3.40
N LEU A 87 11.41 9.52 2.89
CA LEU A 87 11.54 8.07 3.05
C LEU A 87 12.71 7.54 2.22
N ILE A 88 12.84 8.01 0.99
CA ILE A 88 13.98 7.66 0.13
C ILE A 88 15.31 8.01 0.80
N ASN A 89 15.40 9.22 1.34
CA ASN A 89 16.63 9.70 1.97
C ASN A 89 16.93 8.95 3.27
N ASN A 90 15.91 8.75 4.13
CA ASN A 90 16.13 8.14 5.44
C ASN A 90 16.55 6.67 5.36
N PHE A 91 16.05 5.96 4.35
CA PHE A 91 16.34 4.54 4.17
C PHE A 91 17.26 4.25 2.98
N ASN A 92 17.74 5.29 2.29
CA ASN A 92 18.67 5.15 1.19
C ASN A 92 18.15 4.26 0.06
N ILE A 93 16.89 4.46 -0.31
CA ILE A 93 16.16 3.61 -1.25
C ILE A 93 16.52 3.99 -2.68
N SER A 94 16.89 3.00 -3.50
CA SER A 94 17.18 3.20 -4.93
C SER A 94 16.04 2.74 -5.82
N ASP A 95 15.33 1.68 -5.45
CA ASP A 95 14.24 1.16 -6.27
C ASP A 95 13.28 0.33 -5.41
N THR A 96 12.04 0.19 -5.90
CA THR A 96 11.02 -0.66 -5.28
C THR A 96 10.30 -1.46 -6.34
N SER A 97 9.83 -2.64 -5.96
CA SER A 97 8.98 -3.48 -6.78
C SER A 97 7.77 -3.91 -5.96
N LEU A 98 6.62 -3.95 -6.59
CA LEU A 98 5.35 -4.29 -5.94
C LEU A 98 4.60 -5.33 -6.76
N SER A 99 4.04 -6.31 -6.07
CA SER A 99 3.06 -7.23 -6.65
C SER A 99 1.89 -7.38 -5.69
N ILE A 100 0.68 -7.33 -6.23
CA ILE A 100 -0.56 -7.51 -5.48
C ILE A 100 -1.33 -8.65 -6.12
N THR A 101 -1.84 -9.57 -5.30
CA THR A 101 -2.71 -10.62 -5.76
C THR A 101 -3.91 -10.77 -4.84
N HIS A 102 -5.00 -11.26 -5.40
CA HIS A 102 -6.24 -11.53 -4.67
C HIS A 102 -6.63 -12.98 -4.90
N ASP A 103 -7.06 -13.66 -3.86
CA ASP A 103 -7.63 -14.99 -3.96
C ASP A 103 -8.70 -15.17 -2.89
N GLY A 104 -9.93 -15.45 -3.34
CA GLY A 104 -11.07 -15.58 -2.42
C GLY A 104 -11.24 -14.33 -1.59
N ASP A 105 -11.19 -14.49 -0.29
CA ASP A 105 -11.42 -13.41 0.68
C ASP A 105 -10.14 -12.70 1.12
N TYR A 106 -9.04 -12.90 0.38
CA TYR A 106 -7.73 -12.35 0.77
C TYR A 106 -7.12 -11.51 -0.32
N ALA A 107 -6.38 -10.48 0.10
CA ALA A 107 -5.45 -9.73 -0.73
C ALA A 107 -4.06 -9.88 -0.14
N ILE A 108 -3.08 -10.07 -0.99
CA ILE A 108 -1.68 -10.22 -0.59
C ILE A 108 -0.85 -9.25 -1.40
N ALA A 109 0.06 -8.56 -0.73
CA ALA A 109 1.04 -7.71 -1.40
C ALA A 109 2.45 -8.12 -1.00
N VAL A 110 3.34 -8.10 -1.97
CA VAL A 110 4.78 -8.32 -1.75
C VAL A 110 5.51 -7.09 -2.27
N VAL A 111 6.43 -6.57 -1.46
CA VAL A 111 7.28 -5.45 -1.82
C VAL A 111 8.73 -5.84 -1.68
N ALA A 112 9.52 -5.55 -2.70
CA ALA A 112 10.97 -5.65 -2.64
C ALA A 112 11.56 -4.23 -2.71
N ILE A 113 12.57 -3.97 -1.88
CA ILE A 113 13.25 -2.68 -1.82
C ILE A 113 14.73 -2.89 -2.06
N GLU A 114 15.29 -2.10 -2.97
CA GLU A 114 16.73 -2.01 -3.18
C GLU A 114 17.24 -0.73 -2.54
N THR A 115 18.41 -0.81 -1.92
CA THR A 115 19.07 0.35 -1.32
C THR A 115 20.44 0.59 -1.96
N ASN A 116 20.89 1.81 -1.87
CA ASN A 116 22.23 2.19 -2.37
C ASN A 116 23.36 1.66 -1.49
#